data_03759b290569505e98c94cd100ff21d4
#
_entry.id   03759b290569505e98c94cd100ff21d4
#
_cell.length_a   1.000
_cell.length_b   1.000
_cell.length_c   1.000
_cell.angle_alpha   90.00
_cell.angle_beta   90.00
_cell.angle_gamma   90.00
#
_symmetry.space_group_name_H-M   'P 1'
#
loop_
_entity.id
_entity.type
_entity.pdbx_description
1 polymer ?
#
loop_
_entity_poly.entity_id
_entity_poly.type
_entity_poly.pdbx_seq_one_letter_code
_entity_poly.pdbx_strand_id
1 'polypeptide(L)'
;MTRAVITGWGKCRPPLSLTNADLERLVETSDDWIADRTGIVERGMCHMETTDMAEVAARHALAAAGLEPTDLDLIIMCTLTPEVSCPSGACSLQERLGAVNAAAFDLNAACSGFVYGSVTAASMIAAGAKRTVLVVGVEKLHFLIDYRDRNTCVLFGDGAGAAVYQASDDPDVPDAGAPGVLGTDLGADGVAGSTMVVPTLGSRGELSSFRDPEHSRLHFEGQAVFKIAVRGMIDSVCRALDRAGLTADDVDLVVPHQANERIVRAAATRLGLTEDQVMLNIATHGNTSAASIPMALNDALDTARVRPGDTVVFTAFGGGVTWGSVVLRWGDRVERLGTSDAALDPVDMTVDELLARNREFFAPLHD
;
A
#
# COMPACT_ATOMS: atom_id res chain seq x y z
N MET A 1 5.45 27.91 5.21
CA MET A 1 4.19 27.13 5.35
C MET A 1 4.47 25.83 6.09
N THR A 2 3.60 25.41 6.99
CA THR A 2 3.71 24.09 7.65
C THR A 2 3.64 22.98 6.61
N ARG A 3 4.63 22.10 6.58
CA ARG A 3 4.69 20.94 5.70
C ARG A 3 4.61 19.63 6.48
N ALA A 4 4.10 18.60 5.85
CA ALA A 4 4.09 17.26 6.40
C ALA A 4 5.37 16.52 6.01
N VAL A 5 6.17 16.14 7.00
CA VAL A 5 7.43 15.41 6.84
C VAL A 5 7.24 13.98 7.33
N ILE A 6 7.73 12.99 6.61
CA ILE A 6 7.79 11.61 7.10
C ILE A 6 8.94 11.49 8.09
N THR A 7 8.62 11.08 9.32
CA THR A 7 9.58 10.97 10.43
C THR A 7 9.74 9.56 10.95
N GLY A 8 8.85 8.64 10.58
CA GLY A 8 8.92 7.25 10.96
C GLY A 8 8.26 6.35 9.92
N TRP A 9 8.73 5.11 9.83
CA TRP A 9 8.26 4.10 8.89
C TRP A 9 8.34 2.71 9.50
N GLY A 10 7.42 1.85 9.10
CA GLY A 10 7.32 0.49 9.59
C GLY A 10 6.64 -0.42 8.57
N LYS A 11 6.93 -1.71 8.63
CA LYS A 11 6.26 -2.73 7.80
C LYS A 11 5.99 -4.00 8.58
N CYS A 12 4.99 -4.75 8.11
CA CYS A 12 4.73 -6.11 8.52
C CYS A 12 4.67 -6.98 7.26
N ARG A 13 5.64 -7.88 7.11
CA ARG A 13 5.58 -8.98 6.14
C ARG A 13 5.07 -10.22 6.86
N PRO A 14 3.98 -10.86 6.39
CA PRO A 14 3.51 -12.11 6.98
C PRO A 14 4.57 -13.22 6.98
N PRO A 15 4.55 -14.13 7.96
CA PRO A 15 5.56 -15.17 8.09
C PRO A 15 5.41 -16.30 7.06
N LEU A 16 4.18 -16.56 6.56
CA LEU A 16 3.96 -17.53 5.50
C LEU A 16 4.24 -16.91 4.14
N SER A 17 4.76 -17.72 3.22
CA SER A 17 5.06 -17.31 1.85
C SER A 17 4.46 -18.32 0.87
N LEU A 18 3.68 -17.82 -0.09
CA LEU A 18 3.17 -18.59 -1.22
C LEU A 18 4.11 -18.40 -2.41
N THR A 19 4.86 -19.43 -2.76
CA THR A 19 5.83 -19.40 -3.87
C THR A 19 5.17 -19.72 -5.21
N ASN A 20 5.88 -19.43 -6.32
CA ASN A 20 5.44 -19.85 -7.64
C ASN A 20 5.36 -21.38 -7.76
N ALA A 21 6.29 -22.13 -7.12
CA ALA A 21 6.24 -23.58 -7.06
C ALA A 21 5.01 -24.13 -6.33
N ASP A 22 4.50 -23.40 -5.32
CA ASP A 22 3.24 -23.77 -4.67
C ASP A 22 2.06 -23.58 -5.63
N LEU A 23 2.05 -22.50 -6.41
CA LEU A 23 1.00 -22.22 -7.39
C LEU A 23 0.99 -23.22 -8.56
N GLU A 24 2.14 -23.77 -8.95
CA GLU A 24 2.22 -24.83 -9.99
C GLU A 24 1.45 -26.10 -9.58
N ARG A 25 1.28 -26.34 -8.26
CA ARG A 25 0.46 -27.45 -7.73
C ARG A 25 -1.03 -27.15 -7.75
N LEU A 26 -1.43 -25.86 -7.86
CA LEU A 26 -2.81 -25.42 -7.75
C LEU A 26 -3.46 -25.14 -9.10
N VAL A 27 -2.71 -24.56 -10.04
CA VAL A 27 -3.19 -24.16 -11.37
C VAL A 27 -2.16 -24.47 -12.45
N GLU A 28 -2.60 -24.53 -13.71
CA GLU A 28 -1.70 -24.72 -14.86
C GLU A 28 -0.85 -23.45 -15.08
N THR A 29 0.35 -23.41 -14.52
CA THR A 29 1.30 -22.29 -14.59
C THR A 29 2.74 -22.77 -14.45
N SER A 30 3.71 -21.85 -14.51
CA SER A 30 5.12 -22.12 -14.17
C SER A 30 5.77 -20.90 -13.53
N ASP A 31 6.85 -21.12 -12.77
CA ASP A 31 7.65 -20.05 -12.19
C ASP A 31 8.11 -19.05 -13.25
N ASP A 32 8.68 -19.55 -14.36
CA ASP A 32 9.11 -18.70 -15.49
C ASP A 32 7.96 -17.85 -16.06
N TRP A 33 6.76 -18.46 -16.21
CA TRP A 33 5.60 -17.74 -16.74
C TRP A 33 5.12 -16.63 -15.80
N ILE A 34 5.11 -16.89 -14.49
CA ILE A 34 4.68 -15.91 -13.48
C ILE A 34 5.72 -14.79 -13.38
N ALA A 35 7.00 -15.15 -13.19
CA ALA A 35 8.08 -14.20 -13.02
C ALA A 35 8.23 -13.29 -14.25
N ASP A 36 8.21 -13.85 -15.47
CA ASP A 36 8.30 -13.07 -16.71
C ASP A 36 7.14 -12.08 -16.89
N ARG A 37 5.93 -12.43 -16.45
CA ARG A 37 4.73 -11.59 -16.65
C ARG A 37 4.48 -10.59 -15.54
N THR A 38 4.94 -10.88 -14.33
CA THR A 38 4.58 -10.10 -13.13
C THR A 38 5.77 -9.56 -12.37
N GLY A 39 6.93 -10.21 -12.48
CA GLY A 39 8.10 -9.99 -11.64
C GLY A 39 8.00 -10.67 -10.26
N ILE A 40 6.94 -11.45 -9.99
CA ILE A 40 6.67 -12.01 -8.65
C ILE A 40 7.27 -13.41 -8.55
N VAL A 41 7.98 -13.67 -7.44
CA VAL A 41 8.53 -14.97 -7.06
C VAL A 41 7.75 -15.56 -5.89
N GLU A 42 7.39 -14.73 -4.91
CA GLU A 42 6.62 -15.14 -3.73
C GLU A 42 5.67 -14.05 -3.22
N ARG A 43 4.68 -14.42 -2.41
CA ARG A 43 3.67 -13.54 -1.80
C ARG A 43 3.58 -13.83 -0.31
N GLY A 44 3.52 -12.78 0.50
CA GLY A 44 3.21 -12.92 1.91
C GLY A 44 1.77 -13.42 2.10
N MET A 45 1.55 -14.31 3.07
CA MET A 45 0.24 -14.88 3.41
C MET A 45 0.01 -14.76 4.91
N CYS A 46 -1.02 -14.03 5.32
CA CYS A 46 -1.27 -13.74 6.74
C CYS A 46 -2.27 -14.71 7.35
N HIS A 47 -1.86 -15.39 8.42
CA HIS A 47 -2.70 -16.27 9.22
C HIS A 47 -3.56 -15.52 10.27
N MET A 48 -3.22 -14.26 10.54
CA MET A 48 -3.91 -13.38 11.49
C MET A 48 -4.81 -12.37 10.75
N GLU A 49 -5.42 -11.45 11.48
CA GLU A 49 -6.32 -10.47 10.90
C GLU A 49 -5.59 -9.24 10.34
N THR A 50 -6.34 -8.40 9.60
CA THR A 50 -5.80 -7.19 8.96
C THR A 50 -5.23 -6.23 10.00
N THR A 51 -5.92 -6.02 11.11
CA THR A 51 -5.49 -5.09 12.17
C THR A 51 -4.24 -5.58 12.90
N ASP A 52 -3.98 -6.90 12.97
CA ASP A 52 -2.75 -7.44 13.56
C ASP A 52 -1.52 -7.02 12.74
N MET A 53 -1.59 -7.12 11.41
CA MET A 53 -0.53 -6.62 10.53
C MET A 53 -0.35 -5.10 10.64
N ALA A 54 -1.47 -4.37 10.69
CA ALA A 54 -1.46 -2.92 10.84
C ALA A 54 -0.77 -2.49 12.14
N GLU A 55 -1.05 -3.19 13.25
CA GLU A 55 -0.45 -2.92 14.55
C GLU A 55 1.07 -3.11 14.53
N VAL A 56 1.56 -4.21 13.96
CA VAL A 56 3.00 -4.45 13.83
C VAL A 56 3.67 -3.33 13.03
N ALA A 57 3.14 -2.99 11.86
CA ALA A 57 3.68 -1.92 11.02
C ALA A 57 3.66 -0.56 11.74
N ALA A 58 2.57 -0.24 12.45
CA ALA A 58 2.40 1.00 13.20
C ALA A 58 3.41 1.12 14.35
N ARG A 59 3.60 0.06 15.15
CA ARG A 59 4.58 0.05 16.25
C ARG A 59 6.00 0.24 15.74
N HIS A 60 6.36 -0.36 14.61
CA HIS A 60 7.65 -0.12 13.97
C HIS A 60 7.80 1.32 13.51
N ALA A 61 6.74 1.91 12.91
CA ALA A 61 6.77 3.30 12.45
C ALA A 61 6.90 4.30 13.61
N LEU A 62 6.19 4.08 14.73
CA LEU A 62 6.28 4.89 15.92
C LEU A 62 7.68 4.81 16.54
N ALA A 63 8.23 3.60 16.70
CA ALA A 63 9.58 3.41 17.21
C ALA A 63 10.62 4.10 16.32
N ALA A 64 10.49 3.98 14.99
CA ALA A 64 11.37 4.67 14.04
C ALA A 64 11.28 6.20 14.17
N ALA A 65 10.10 6.74 14.48
CA ALA A 65 9.89 8.16 14.74
C ALA A 65 10.37 8.61 16.13
N GLY A 66 10.58 7.68 17.08
CA GLY A 66 10.85 7.97 18.48
C GLY A 66 9.63 8.55 19.19
N LEU A 67 8.43 8.08 18.84
CA LEU A 67 7.16 8.58 19.36
C LEU A 67 6.43 7.50 20.16
N GLU A 68 5.69 7.98 21.18
CA GLU A 68 4.72 7.16 21.88
C GLU A 68 3.35 7.20 21.15
N PRO A 69 2.51 6.18 21.27
CA PRO A 69 1.18 6.19 20.64
C PRO A 69 0.30 7.38 21.04
N THR A 70 0.49 7.93 22.23
CA THR A 70 -0.23 9.11 22.74
C THR A 70 0.16 10.42 22.06
N ASP A 71 1.24 10.44 21.28
CA ASP A 71 1.67 11.58 20.47
C ASP A 71 0.89 11.71 19.14
N LEU A 72 0.10 10.69 18.81
CA LEU A 72 -0.71 10.70 17.59
C LEU A 72 -1.97 11.54 17.76
N ASP A 73 -2.24 12.39 16.78
CA ASP A 73 -3.49 13.15 16.65
C ASP A 73 -4.52 12.45 15.74
N LEU A 74 -4.04 11.59 14.83
CA LEU A 74 -4.88 10.94 13.83
C LEU A 74 -4.24 9.64 13.34
N ILE A 75 -5.09 8.63 13.14
CA ILE A 75 -4.76 7.38 12.43
C ILE A 75 -5.65 7.28 11.19
N ILE A 76 -5.03 7.12 10.01
CA ILE A 76 -5.68 6.82 8.76
C ILE A 76 -5.26 5.42 8.33
N MET A 77 -6.18 4.47 8.33
CA MET A 77 -5.95 3.11 7.87
C MET A 77 -6.49 2.93 6.45
N CYS A 78 -5.59 2.75 5.51
CA CYS A 78 -5.89 2.62 4.10
C CYS A 78 -6.04 1.13 3.78
N THR A 79 -7.26 0.67 3.56
CA THR A 79 -7.57 -0.73 3.31
C THR A 79 -8.88 -0.90 2.54
N LEU A 80 -8.96 -1.96 1.74
CA LEU A 80 -10.20 -2.49 1.18
C LEU A 80 -10.62 -3.80 1.86
N THR A 81 -9.79 -4.32 2.76
CA THR A 81 -9.99 -5.59 3.48
C THR A 81 -10.03 -5.39 5.00
N PRO A 82 -10.91 -4.51 5.53
CA PRO A 82 -11.07 -4.38 6.98
C PRO A 82 -11.64 -5.69 7.56
N GLU A 83 -11.35 -5.98 8.82
CA GLU A 83 -11.89 -7.16 9.51
C GLU A 83 -13.42 -7.15 9.55
N VAL A 84 -13.99 -5.97 9.79
CA VAL A 84 -15.43 -5.72 9.83
C VAL A 84 -15.74 -4.35 9.24
N SER A 85 -16.99 -4.17 8.77
CA SER A 85 -17.41 -2.88 8.20
C SER A 85 -17.61 -1.78 9.25
N CYS A 86 -17.83 -2.14 10.51
CA CYS A 86 -18.02 -1.25 11.65
C CYS A 86 -17.79 -2.02 12.96
N PRO A 87 -16.95 -1.52 13.88
CA PRO A 87 -16.20 -0.25 13.79
C PRO A 87 -15.15 -0.25 12.68
N SER A 88 -14.57 0.94 12.35
CA SER A 88 -13.44 1.00 11.41
C SER A 88 -12.22 0.29 11.97
N GLY A 89 -11.41 -0.33 11.11
CA GLY A 89 -10.16 -0.97 11.50
C GLY A 89 -9.19 0.00 12.17
N ALA A 90 -9.19 1.28 11.75
CA ALA A 90 -8.40 2.33 12.39
C ALA A 90 -8.80 2.56 13.87
N CYS A 91 -10.08 2.41 14.24
CA CYS A 91 -10.50 2.49 15.65
C CYS A 91 -9.99 1.30 16.46
N SER A 92 -10.01 0.09 15.89
CA SER A 92 -9.42 -1.09 16.52
C SER A 92 -7.90 -0.93 16.69
N LEU A 93 -7.22 -0.40 15.67
CA LEU A 93 -5.80 -0.11 15.73
C LEU A 93 -5.48 0.96 16.79
N GLN A 94 -6.30 2.00 16.90
CA GLN A 94 -6.16 3.07 17.89
C GLN A 94 -6.21 2.51 19.33
N GLU A 95 -7.15 1.63 19.59
CA GLU A 95 -7.31 0.95 20.90
C GLU A 95 -6.11 0.05 21.20
N ARG A 96 -5.71 -0.81 20.26
CA ARG A 96 -4.58 -1.74 20.42
C ARG A 96 -3.24 -1.03 20.64
N LEU A 97 -3.02 0.11 20.00
CA LEU A 97 -1.85 0.95 20.21
C LEU A 97 -1.88 1.69 21.55
N GLY A 98 -3.05 1.96 22.12
CA GLY A 98 -3.23 2.87 23.24
C GLY A 98 -3.12 4.35 22.82
N ALA A 99 -3.44 4.67 21.56
CA ALA A 99 -3.34 6.02 20.99
C ALA A 99 -4.55 6.89 21.38
N VAL A 100 -4.76 7.08 22.67
CA VAL A 100 -5.97 7.67 23.27
C VAL A 100 -6.30 9.09 22.82
N ASN A 101 -5.31 9.81 22.28
CA ASN A 101 -5.49 11.17 21.77
C ASN A 101 -5.84 11.22 20.29
N ALA A 102 -5.69 10.10 19.58
CA ALA A 102 -5.88 10.05 18.13
C ALA A 102 -7.35 9.90 17.74
N ALA A 103 -7.82 10.70 16.78
CA ALA A 103 -8.97 10.35 15.97
C ALA A 103 -8.58 9.21 15.00
N ALA A 104 -9.57 8.44 14.52
CA ALA A 104 -9.28 7.29 13.65
C ALA A 104 -10.38 7.06 12.62
N PHE A 105 -10.01 6.74 11.38
CA PHE A 105 -10.94 6.32 10.32
C PHE A 105 -10.24 5.49 9.26
N ASP A 106 -11.03 4.64 8.57
CA ASP A 106 -10.57 3.91 7.39
C ASP A 106 -10.76 4.74 6.13
N LEU A 107 -9.82 4.58 5.19
CA LEU A 107 -9.87 5.18 3.86
C LEU A 107 -9.78 4.08 2.80
N ASN A 108 -10.77 4.01 1.92
CA ASN A 108 -10.76 3.07 0.81
C ASN A 108 -10.62 3.81 -0.53
N ALA A 109 -9.47 3.66 -1.17
CA ALA A 109 -9.18 3.98 -2.55
C ALA A 109 -8.41 2.82 -3.21
N ALA A 110 -8.67 1.59 -2.75
CA ALA A 110 -7.98 0.37 -3.16
C ALA A 110 -6.45 0.55 -3.14
N CYS A 111 -5.74 0.12 -4.20
CA CYS A 111 -4.28 0.20 -4.26
C CYS A 111 -3.72 1.64 -4.18
N SER A 112 -4.54 2.67 -4.45
CA SER A 112 -4.16 4.08 -4.27
C SER A 112 -4.33 4.56 -2.82
N GLY A 113 -4.83 3.72 -1.92
CA GLY A 113 -5.21 4.09 -0.56
C GLY A 113 -4.12 4.83 0.19
N PHE A 114 -2.88 4.32 0.18
CA PHE A 114 -1.78 4.96 0.89
C PHE A 114 -1.44 6.37 0.33
N VAL A 115 -1.51 6.58 -0.98
CA VAL A 115 -1.33 7.91 -1.60
C VAL A 115 -2.44 8.86 -1.16
N TYR A 116 -3.70 8.41 -1.20
CA TYR A 116 -4.83 9.20 -0.74
C TYR A 116 -4.72 9.53 0.76
N GLY A 117 -4.32 8.56 1.59
CA GLY A 117 -4.05 8.75 3.01
C GLY A 117 -2.94 9.76 3.26
N SER A 118 -1.84 9.68 2.50
CA SER A 118 -0.70 10.60 2.57
C SER A 118 -1.11 12.04 2.20
N VAL A 119 -1.90 12.20 1.13
CA VAL A 119 -2.43 13.52 0.73
C VAL A 119 -3.39 14.07 1.80
N THR A 120 -4.23 13.22 2.38
CA THR A 120 -5.14 13.61 3.47
C THR A 120 -4.35 14.07 4.70
N ALA A 121 -3.36 13.29 5.13
CA ALA A 121 -2.48 13.64 6.25
C ALA A 121 -1.76 14.98 6.01
N ALA A 122 -1.14 15.12 4.84
CA ALA A 122 -0.43 16.36 4.48
C ALA A 122 -1.36 17.58 4.45
N SER A 123 -2.58 17.42 3.93
CA SER A 123 -3.57 18.50 3.88
C SER A 123 -4.05 18.91 5.28
N MET A 124 -4.30 17.94 6.17
CA MET A 124 -4.72 18.23 7.55
C MET A 124 -3.59 18.89 8.36
N ILE A 125 -2.34 18.51 8.11
CA ILE A 125 -1.17 19.14 8.74
C ILE A 125 -1.00 20.56 8.21
N ALA A 126 -1.05 20.77 6.90
CA ALA A 126 -0.91 22.08 6.29
C ALA A 126 -2.01 23.06 6.74
N ALA A 127 -3.23 22.54 6.97
CA ALA A 127 -4.35 23.33 7.51
C ALA A 127 -4.25 23.58 9.04
N GLY A 128 -3.25 23.03 9.72
CA GLY A 128 -3.09 23.15 11.18
C GLY A 128 -4.10 22.34 11.99
N ALA A 129 -4.88 21.47 11.35
CA ALA A 129 -5.90 20.65 12.02
C ALA A 129 -5.30 19.48 12.80
N LYS A 130 -4.17 18.97 12.37
CA LYS A 130 -3.41 17.86 12.98
C LYS A 130 -1.90 18.15 12.88
N ARG A 131 -1.12 17.57 13.78
CA ARG A 131 0.35 17.74 13.79
C ARG A 131 1.10 16.42 13.59
N THR A 132 0.56 15.31 14.13
CA THR A 132 1.17 13.98 14.05
C THR A 132 0.12 12.99 13.55
N VAL A 133 0.33 12.46 12.35
CA VAL A 133 -0.62 11.57 11.66
C VAL A 133 0.07 10.26 11.29
N LEU A 134 -0.50 9.14 11.72
CA LEU A 134 -0.11 7.81 11.28
C LEU A 134 -0.96 7.41 10.07
N VAL A 135 -0.31 7.09 8.95
CA VAL A 135 -0.95 6.53 7.76
C VAL A 135 -0.49 5.08 7.61
N VAL A 136 -1.43 4.16 7.63
CA VAL A 136 -1.17 2.71 7.49
C VAL A 136 -1.83 2.22 6.21
N GLY A 137 -1.07 1.59 5.33
CA GLY A 137 -1.62 0.78 4.23
C GLY A 137 -1.57 -0.69 4.64
N VAL A 138 -2.68 -1.39 4.61
CA VAL A 138 -2.74 -2.80 5.01
C VAL A 138 -3.78 -3.56 4.22
N GLU A 139 -3.42 -4.79 3.83
CA GLU A 139 -4.35 -5.67 3.10
C GLU A 139 -4.13 -7.13 3.44
N LYS A 140 -5.24 -7.85 3.57
CA LYS A 140 -5.31 -9.31 3.64
C LYS A 140 -6.12 -9.79 2.43
N LEU A 141 -5.44 -9.92 1.28
CA LEU A 141 -6.11 -10.13 0.00
C LEU A 141 -6.41 -11.59 -0.30
N HIS A 142 -5.64 -12.53 0.27
CA HIS A 142 -5.74 -13.94 -0.07
C HIS A 142 -7.16 -14.50 0.09
N PHE A 143 -7.97 -14.00 1.02
CA PHE A 143 -9.33 -14.50 1.21
C PHE A 143 -10.32 -14.10 0.09
N LEU A 144 -9.96 -13.08 -0.72
CA LEU A 144 -10.75 -12.63 -1.88
C LEU A 144 -10.33 -13.30 -3.19
N ILE A 145 -9.28 -14.09 -3.18
CA ILE A 145 -8.66 -14.66 -4.39
C ILE A 145 -9.12 -16.10 -4.56
N ASP A 146 -9.66 -16.38 -5.73
CA ASP A 146 -9.91 -17.75 -6.17
C ASP A 146 -8.60 -18.40 -6.66
N TYR A 147 -8.05 -19.32 -5.87
CA TYR A 147 -6.79 -20.00 -6.19
C TYR A 147 -6.91 -21.07 -7.27
N ARG A 148 -8.02 -21.11 -7.99
CA ARG A 148 -8.21 -21.85 -9.25
C ARG A 148 -8.24 -20.93 -10.48
N ASP A 149 -8.33 -19.60 -10.26
CA ASP A 149 -8.21 -18.61 -11.34
C ASP A 149 -6.76 -18.16 -11.50
N ARG A 150 -6.08 -18.70 -12.53
CA ARG A 150 -4.70 -18.37 -12.86
C ARG A 150 -4.44 -16.87 -13.11
N ASN A 151 -5.47 -16.11 -13.48
CA ASN A 151 -5.29 -14.70 -13.82
C ASN A 151 -5.12 -13.82 -12.58
N THR A 152 -5.64 -14.24 -11.45
CA THR A 152 -5.65 -13.47 -10.20
C THR A 152 -4.76 -14.08 -9.12
N CYS A 153 -4.73 -15.42 -8.97
CA CYS A 153 -4.02 -16.08 -7.87
C CYS A 153 -2.49 -15.86 -7.89
N VAL A 154 -1.93 -15.50 -9.05
CA VAL A 154 -0.50 -15.26 -9.23
C VAL A 154 -0.06 -13.86 -8.82
N LEU A 155 -0.99 -12.94 -8.46
CA LEU A 155 -0.68 -11.52 -8.31
C LEU A 155 -0.55 -11.07 -6.86
N PHE A 156 -1.54 -11.37 -6.03
CA PHE A 156 -1.77 -10.68 -4.77
C PHE A 156 -1.11 -11.36 -3.58
N GLY A 157 -0.57 -10.54 -2.68
CA GLY A 157 -0.07 -10.93 -1.36
C GLY A 157 -0.66 -10.06 -0.26
N ASP A 158 -0.51 -10.51 0.98
CA ASP A 158 -0.89 -9.78 2.19
C ASP A 158 0.29 -9.00 2.74
N GLY A 159 0.00 -7.93 3.48
CA GLY A 159 1.02 -7.15 4.16
C GLY A 159 0.53 -5.84 4.73
N ALA A 160 1.37 -5.20 5.51
CA ALA A 160 1.13 -3.84 6.01
C ALA A 160 2.39 -3.00 5.94
N GLY A 161 2.20 -1.70 5.72
CA GLY A 161 3.24 -0.71 5.87
C GLY A 161 2.66 0.59 6.45
N ALA A 162 3.48 1.33 7.17
CA ALA A 162 3.05 2.53 7.86
C ALA A 162 4.07 3.65 7.72
N ALA A 163 3.59 4.89 7.72
CA ALA A 163 4.42 6.08 7.82
C ALA A 163 3.82 7.08 8.82
N VAL A 164 4.67 7.69 9.63
CA VAL A 164 4.31 8.80 10.51
C VAL A 164 4.63 10.11 9.82
N TYR A 165 3.62 10.95 9.66
CA TYR A 165 3.73 12.30 9.15
C TYR A 165 3.67 13.30 10.30
N GLN A 166 4.66 14.18 10.39
CA GLN A 166 4.68 15.25 11.39
C GLN A 166 4.73 16.63 10.72
N ALA A 167 4.13 17.60 11.41
CA ALA A 167 4.22 19.00 11.04
C ALA A 167 5.66 19.50 11.21
N SER A 168 6.22 20.08 10.16
CA SER A 168 7.49 20.81 10.19
C SER A 168 7.22 22.29 10.05
N ASP A 169 7.55 23.04 11.09
CA ASP A 169 7.36 24.50 11.20
C ASP A 169 8.71 25.22 11.31
N ASP A 170 9.81 24.65 10.82
CA ASP A 170 11.14 25.27 10.97
C ASP A 170 11.19 26.60 10.19
N PRO A 171 11.16 27.75 10.90
CA PRO A 171 11.17 29.05 10.26
C PRO A 171 12.51 29.40 9.62
N ASP A 172 13.59 28.70 9.98
CA ASP A 172 14.94 28.97 9.52
C ASP A 172 15.29 28.23 8.21
N VAL A 173 14.43 27.27 7.79
CA VAL A 173 14.61 26.56 6.52
C VAL A 173 13.85 27.31 5.42
N PRO A 174 14.55 27.84 4.39
CA PRO A 174 13.90 28.49 3.25
C PRO A 174 12.92 27.52 2.56
N ASP A 175 11.75 28.02 2.18
CA ASP A 175 10.70 27.22 1.49
C ASP A 175 11.25 26.40 0.30
N ALA A 176 12.23 26.95 -0.43
CA ALA A 176 12.82 26.31 -1.62
C ALA A 176 13.61 25.02 -1.33
N GLY A 177 14.01 24.77 -0.07
CA GLY A 177 14.79 23.58 0.35
C GLY A 177 14.15 22.78 1.46
N ALA A 178 13.01 23.23 2.00
CA ALA A 178 12.41 22.62 3.16
C ALA A 178 11.90 21.20 2.87
N PRO A 179 12.12 20.23 3.79
CA PRO A 179 11.59 18.88 3.65
C PRO A 179 10.07 18.85 3.76
N GLY A 180 9.49 17.78 3.26
CA GLY A 180 8.06 17.49 3.36
C GLY A 180 7.37 17.41 2.01
N VAL A 181 6.06 17.26 2.04
CA VAL A 181 5.22 17.17 0.84
C VAL A 181 5.24 18.48 0.08
N LEU A 182 5.63 18.43 -1.20
CA LEU A 182 5.80 19.58 -2.10
C LEU A 182 4.65 19.71 -3.10
N GLY A 183 4.19 18.58 -3.64
CA GLY A 183 3.13 18.55 -4.64
C GLY A 183 2.36 17.24 -4.59
N THR A 184 1.08 17.32 -4.91
CA THR A 184 0.19 16.14 -4.88
C THR A 184 -0.77 16.16 -6.05
N ASP A 185 -1.19 14.98 -6.51
CA ASP A 185 -2.27 14.81 -7.47
C ASP A 185 -3.15 13.62 -7.08
N LEU A 186 -4.46 13.78 -7.14
CA LEU A 186 -5.43 12.70 -6.97
C LEU A 186 -6.44 12.77 -8.11
N GLY A 187 -6.90 11.60 -8.55
CA GLY A 187 -7.94 11.53 -9.57
C GLY A 187 -8.66 10.18 -9.57
N ALA A 188 -9.82 10.14 -10.19
CA ALA A 188 -10.64 8.96 -10.35
C ALA A 188 -11.41 8.97 -11.66
N ASP A 189 -11.71 7.78 -12.18
CA ASP A 189 -12.61 7.53 -13.31
C ASP A 189 -13.56 6.38 -12.96
N GLY A 190 -14.76 6.74 -12.53
CA GLY A 190 -15.81 5.78 -12.16
C GLY A 190 -16.38 5.01 -13.34
N VAL A 191 -16.20 5.48 -14.59
CA VAL A 191 -16.66 4.76 -15.80
C VAL A 191 -15.88 3.46 -15.98
N ALA A 192 -14.59 3.47 -15.65
CA ALA A 192 -13.72 2.30 -15.72
C ALA A 192 -13.83 1.38 -14.47
N GLY A 193 -14.70 1.70 -13.52
CA GLY A 193 -14.82 0.99 -12.23
C GLY A 193 -15.17 -0.49 -12.34
N SER A 194 -15.83 -0.91 -13.43
CA SER A 194 -16.17 -2.32 -13.66
C SER A 194 -14.96 -3.22 -13.95
N THR A 195 -13.79 -2.63 -14.26
CA THR A 195 -12.58 -3.41 -14.60
C THR A 195 -11.92 -4.08 -13.40
N MET A 196 -12.25 -3.63 -12.18
CA MET A 196 -11.76 -4.20 -10.94
C MET A 196 -12.82 -4.05 -9.84
N VAL A 197 -13.46 -5.16 -9.45
CA VAL A 197 -14.59 -5.14 -8.52
C VAL A 197 -14.46 -6.25 -7.48
N VAL A 198 -14.74 -5.91 -6.24
CA VAL A 198 -14.98 -6.87 -5.14
C VAL A 198 -16.42 -6.66 -4.65
N PRO A 199 -17.39 -7.48 -5.07
CA PRO A 199 -18.81 -7.22 -4.83
C PRO A 199 -19.24 -7.36 -3.38
N THR A 200 -18.67 -8.30 -2.65
CA THR A 200 -19.16 -8.77 -1.33
C THR A 200 -19.10 -7.75 -0.21
N LEU A 201 -18.18 -6.80 -0.28
CA LEU A 201 -17.99 -5.82 0.80
C LEU A 201 -18.91 -4.60 0.65
N GLY A 202 -19.90 -4.68 -0.23
CA GLY A 202 -20.81 -3.58 -0.55
C GLY A 202 -22.30 -3.94 -0.43
N SER A 203 -23.15 -2.93 -0.55
CA SER A 203 -24.61 -3.04 -0.45
C SER A 203 -25.32 -3.62 -1.69
N ARG A 204 -24.57 -4.03 -2.72
CA ARG A 204 -25.15 -4.61 -3.96
C ARG A 204 -25.70 -6.04 -3.76
N GLY A 205 -25.17 -6.75 -2.77
CA GLY A 205 -25.58 -8.13 -2.50
C GLY A 205 -26.86 -8.21 -1.66
N GLU A 206 -27.70 -9.20 -1.93
CA GLU A 206 -28.68 -9.67 -0.95
C GLU A 206 -27.93 -10.34 0.20
N LEU A 207 -28.57 -10.46 1.38
CA LEU A 207 -27.94 -11.14 2.54
C LEU A 207 -27.45 -12.56 2.22
N SER A 208 -28.08 -13.23 1.23
CA SER A 208 -27.68 -14.54 0.70
C SER A 208 -26.34 -14.50 -0.07
N SER A 209 -26.01 -13.40 -0.70
CA SER A 209 -24.81 -13.27 -1.54
C SER A 209 -23.49 -13.17 -0.76
N PHE A 210 -23.51 -12.91 0.55
CA PHE A 210 -22.33 -12.97 1.42
C PHE A 210 -21.70 -14.38 1.52
N ARG A 211 -22.40 -15.41 1.05
CA ARG A 211 -21.92 -16.79 0.98
C ARG A 211 -21.81 -17.29 -0.46
N ASP A 212 -22.00 -16.42 -1.42
CA ASP A 212 -21.89 -16.76 -2.84
C ASP A 212 -20.45 -16.54 -3.31
N PRO A 213 -19.76 -17.60 -3.75
CA PRO A 213 -18.39 -17.52 -4.27
C PRO A 213 -18.23 -16.50 -5.41
N GLU A 214 -19.18 -16.41 -6.34
CA GLU A 214 -19.13 -15.46 -7.46
C GLU A 214 -19.16 -14.01 -7.00
N HIS A 215 -19.92 -13.70 -5.94
CA HIS A 215 -19.95 -12.36 -5.35
C HIS A 215 -18.79 -12.06 -4.42
N SER A 216 -18.00 -13.06 -4.03
CA SER A 216 -16.92 -12.90 -3.06
C SER A 216 -15.55 -12.77 -3.71
N ARG A 217 -15.38 -13.22 -4.96
CA ARG A 217 -14.09 -13.13 -5.64
C ARG A 217 -13.79 -11.75 -6.20
N LEU A 218 -12.51 -11.45 -6.31
CA LEU A 218 -12.03 -10.30 -7.06
C LEU A 218 -12.23 -10.50 -8.57
N HIS A 219 -13.00 -9.62 -9.21
CA HIS A 219 -13.08 -9.53 -10.66
C HIS A 219 -12.00 -8.57 -11.17
N PHE A 220 -11.19 -9.02 -12.16
CA PHE A 220 -10.05 -8.25 -12.62
C PHE A 220 -9.82 -8.40 -14.14
N GLU A 221 -9.95 -7.29 -14.87
CA GLU A 221 -9.71 -7.21 -16.31
C GLU A 221 -8.29 -6.70 -16.62
N GLY A 222 -7.27 -7.56 -16.49
CA GLY A 222 -5.86 -7.17 -16.49
C GLY A 222 -5.39 -6.32 -17.69
N GLN A 223 -5.88 -6.56 -18.91
CA GLN A 223 -5.48 -5.78 -20.08
C GLN A 223 -6.03 -4.34 -20.09
N ALA A 224 -7.28 -4.16 -19.66
CA ALA A 224 -7.89 -2.84 -19.53
C ALA A 224 -7.19 -2.05 -18.43
N VAL A 225 -7.01 -2.69 -17.27
CA VAL A 225 -6.31 -2.13 -16.11
C VAL A 225 -4.89 -1.69 -16.48
N PHE A 226 -4.11 -2.49 -17.21
CA PHE A 226 -2.74 -2.15 -17.59
C PHE A 226 -2.65 -0.80 -18.32
N LYS A 227 -3.49 -0.57 -19.32
CA LYS A 227 -3.44 0.67 -20.13
C LYS A 227 -3.81 1.91 -19.31
N ILE A 228 -4.84 1.79 -18.47
CA ILE A 228 -5.33 2.88 -17.66
C ILE A 228 -4.31 3.19 -16.55
N ALA A 229 -3.74 2.15 -15.93
CA ALA A 229 -2.75 2.27 -14.87
C ALA A 229 -1.50 3.05 -15.32
N VAL A 230 -0.87 2.60 -16.42
CA VAL A 230 0.35 3.25 -16.93
C VAL A 230 0.10 4.73 -17.23
N ARG A 231 -1.03 5.05 -17.91
CA ARG A 231 -1.37 6.43 -18.22
C ARG A 231 -1.67 7.24 -16.97
N GLY A 232 -2.53 6.71 -16.08
CA GLY A 232 -2.94 7.40 -14.85
C GLY A 232 -1.75 7.72 -13.95
N MET A 233 -0.81 6.79 -13.78
CA MET A 233 0.41 7.01 -12.99
C MET A 233 1.28 8.11 -13.60
N ILE A 234 1.56 8.07 -14.93
CA ILE A 234 2.38 9.06 -15.60
C ILE A 234 1.78 10.45 -15.49
N ASP A 235 0.51 10.59 -15.90
CA ASP A 235 -0.19 11.87 -15.88
C ASP A 235 -0.26 12.45 -14.46
N SER A 236 -0.44 11.60 -13.46
CA SER A 236 -0.48 12.00 -12.04
C SER A 236 0.89 12.45 -11.53
N VAL A 237 1.97 11.73 -11.86
CA VAL A 237 3.35 12.14 -11.51
C VAL A 237 3.67 13.49 -12.12
N CYS A 238 3.42 13.69 -13.43
CA CYS A 238 3.67 14.96 -14.10
C CYS A 238 2.92 16.11 -13.41
N ARG A 239 1.61 15.94 -13.11
CA ARG A 239 0.83 16.99 -12.44
C ARG A 239 1.30 17.28 -11.01
N ALA A 240 1.73 16.25 -10.27
CA ALA A 240 2.27 16.44 -8.93
C ALA A 240 3.62 17.18 -8.94
N LEU A 241 4.49 16.84 -9.90
CA LEU A 241 5.77 17.54 -10.13
C LEU A 241 5.54 19.01 -10.54
N ASP A 242 4.63 19.28 -11.49
CA ASP A 242 4.26 20.65 -11.90
C ASP A 242 3.82 21.49 -10.69
N ARG A 243 2.99 20.92 -9.80
CA ARG A 243 2.53 21.61 -8.57
C ARG A 243 3.65 21.84 -7.57
N ALA A 244 4.69 21.00 -7.60
CA ALA A 244 5.90 21.16 -6.80
C ALA A 244 6.90 22.15 -7.43
N GLY A 245 6.67 22.57 -8.67
CA GLY A 245 7.62 23.37 -9.46
C GLY A 245 8.87 22.57 -9.89
N LEU A 246 8.71 21.26 -10.05
CA LEU A 246 9.77 20.29 -10.38
C LEU A 246 9.47 19.59 -11.71
N THR A 247 10.50 18.91 -12.23
CA THR A 247 10.45 18.08 -13.43
C THR A 247 10.85 16.64 -13.11
N ALA A 248 10.78 15.74 -14.09
CA ALA A 248 11.26 14.36 -13.90
C ALA A 248 12.77 14.29 -13.66
N ASP A 249 13.55 15.26 -14.13
CA ASP A 249 15.00 15.33 -13.92
C ASP A 249 15.37 15.64 -12.47
N ASP A 250 14.44 16.17 -11.69
CA ASP A 250 14.62 16.49 -10.27
C ASP A 250 14.30 15.30 -9.34
N VAL A 251 13.84 14.17 -9.90
CA VAL A 251 13.41 13.00 -9.12
C VAL A 251 14.59 12.09 -8.83
N ASP A 252 14.86 11.83 -7.55
CA ASP A 252 15.91 10.91 -7.11
C ASP A 252 15.37 9.48 -7.00
N LEU A 253 14.13 9.28 -6.48
CA LEU A 253 13.53 7.97 -6.32
C LEU A 253 12.00 8.02 -6.51
N VAL A 254 11.48 7.12 -7.34
CA VAL A 254 10.05 6.79 -7.38
C VAL A 254 9.80 5.52 -6.58
N VAL A 255 8.86 5.56 -5.65
CA VAL A 255 8.33 4.41 -4.92
C VAL A 255 6.91 4.17 -5.40
N PRO A 256 6.71 3.37 -6.47
CA PRO A 256 5.41 3.14 -7.05
C PRO A 256 4.63 2.06 -6.32
N HIS A 257 3.31 2.05 -6.50
CA HIS A 257 2.50 0.87 -6.21
C HIS A 257 3.04 -0.35 -6.97
N GLN A 258 3.26 -1.45 -6.25
CA GLN A 258 3.84 -2.70 -6.74
C GLN A 258 2.74 -3.59 -7.35
N ALA A 259 2.09 -3.10 -8.41
CA ALA A 259 1.00 -3.83 -9.07
C ALA A 259 1.49 -4.99 -9.93
N ASN A 260 2.52 -4.70 -10.72
CA ASN A 260 3.13 -5.59 -11.71
C ASN A 260 4.41 -4.91 -12.22
N GLU A 261 5.53 -5.63 -12.27
CA GLU A 261 6.81 -5.06 -12.69
C GLU A 261 6.76 -4.43 -14.09
N ARG A 262 6.01 -5.04 -15.02
CA ARG A 262 5.85 -4.51 -16.38
C ARG A 262 5.13 -3.16 -16.40
N ILE A 263 4.14 -2.95 -15.53
CA ILE A 263 3.45 -1.67 -15.39
C ILE A 263 4.43 -0.60 -14.88
N VAL A 264 5.17 -0.93 -13.83
CA VAL A 264 6.15 -0.01 -13.22
C VAL A 264 7.24 0.38 -14.22
N ARG A 265 7.84 -0.60 -14.90
CA ARG A 265 8.89 -0.36 -15.91
C ARG A 265 8.37 0.44 -17.10
N ALA A 266 7.14 0.18 -17.57
CA ALA A 266 6.53 0.94 -18.66
C ALA A 266 6.28 2.41 -18.28
N ALA A 267 5.85 2.67 -17.03
CA ALA A 267 5.67 4.03 -16.53
C ALA A 267 7.03 4.74 -16.37
N ALA A 268 8.01 4.09 -15.76
CA ALA A 268 9.37 4.61 -15.58
C ALA A 268 10.03 5.01 -16.91
N THR A 269 10.00 4.12 -17.90
CA THR A 269 10.55 4.38 -19.24
C THR A 269 9.93 5.65 -19.87
N ARG A 270 8.61 5.82 -19.74
CA ARG A 270 7.91 6.98 -20.31
C ARG A 270 8.18 8.28 -19.54
N LEU A 271 8.50 8.19 -18.26
CA LEU A 271 8.94 9.33 -17.45
C LEU A 271 10.41 9.65 -17.64
N GLY A 272 11.16 8.85 -18.41
CA GLY A 272 12.61 9.04 -18.62
C GLY A 272 13.46 8.60 -17.42
N LEU A 273 12.90 7.83 -16.49
CA LEU A 273 13.60 7.38 -15.28
C LEU A 273 14.49 6.17 -15.57
N THR A 274 15.62 6.12 -14.89
CA THR A 274 16.53 4.96 -14.88
C THR A 274 16.05 3.89 -13.90
N GLU A 275 16.59 2.68 -13.99
CA GLU A 275 16.25 1.59 -13.04
C GLU A 275 16.62 1.94 -11.59
N ASP A 276 17.71 2.66 -11.40
CA ASP A 276 18.18 3.11 -10.08
C ASP A 276 17.25 4.18 -9.45
N GLN A 277 16.41 4.83 -10.24
CA GLN A 277 15.43 5.80 -9.75
C GLN A 277 14.06 5.15 -9.43
N VAL A 278 13.93 3.83 -9.53
CA VAL A 278 12.66 3.14 -9.30
C VAL A 278 12.81 2.05 -8.25
N MET A 279 12.03 2.14 -7.18
CA MET A 279 11.99 1.08 -6.17
C MET A 279 11.11 -0.08 -6.62
N LEU A 280 11.66 -1.29 -6.61
CA LEU A 280 10.95 -2.53 -6.88
C LEU A 280 11.21 -3.51 -5.74
N ASN A 281 10.14 -4.04 -5.14
CA ASN A 281 10.17 -5.13 -4.17
C ASN A 281 9.06 -6.17 -4.40
N ILE A 282 8.37 -6.07 -5.54
CA ILE A 282 7.25 -6.93 -5.91
C ILE A 282 7.63 -8.41 -5.94
N ALA A 283 8.89 -8.73 -6.25
CA ALA A 283 9.37 -10.11 -6.35
C ALA A 283 9.12 -10.92 -5.06
N THR A 284 9.28 -10.30 -3.90
CA THR A 284 9.21 -10.95 -2.59
C THR A 284 7.94 -10.68 -1.80
N HIS A 285 7.11 -9.73 -2.26
CA HIS A 285 5.88 -9.34 -1.55
C HIS A 285 4.62 -9.60 -2.37
N GLY A 286 4.74 -9.70 -3.71
CA GLY A 286 3.59 -9.65 -4.59
C GLY A 286 2.91 -8.28 -4.60
N ASN A 287 1.70 -8.23 -5.11
CA ASN A 287 0.86 -7.03 -5.05
C ASN A 287 0.10 -6.98 -3.72
N THR A 288 0.56 -6.18 -2.80
CA THR A 288 -0.06 -5.96 -1.47
C THR A 288 -0.98 -4.73 -1.45
N SER A 289 -1.52 -4.31 -2.62
CA SER A 289 -2.46 -3.20 -2.75
C SER A 289 -2.02 -1.92 -2.01
N ALA A 290 -2.81 -1.39 -1.07
CA ALA A 290 -2.48 -0.16 -0.33
C ALA A 290 -1.20 -0.27 0.53
N ALA A 291 -0.78 -1.47 0.92
CA ALA A 291 0.44 -1.69 1.70
C ALA A 291 1.72 -1.58 0.87
N SER A 292 1.63 -1.68 -0.46
CA SER A 292 2.80 -1.85 -1.33
C SER A 292 3.79 -0.68 -1.28
N ILE A 293 3.30 0.56 -1.34
CA ILE A 293 4.17 1.76 -1.27
C ILE A 293 4.86 1.87 0.09
N PRO A 294 4.17 1.84 1.23
CA PRO A 294 4.85 1.98 2.51
C PRO A 294 5.78 0.80 2.83
N MET A 295 5.50 -0.42 2.35
CA MET A 295 6.44 -1.54 2.45
C MET A 295 7.68 -1.30 1.56
N ALA A 296 7.49 -0.84 0.32
CA ALA A 296 8.60 -0.52 -0.59
C ALA A 296 9.43 0.66 -0.09
N LEU A 297 8.82 1.66 0.54
CA LEU A 297 9.53 2.76 1.21
C LEU A 297 10.43 2.24 2.34
N ASN A 298 9.93 1.33 3.17
CA ASN A 298 10.75 0.69 4.20
C ASN A 298 11.97 -0.01 3.60
N ASP A 299 11.77 -0.81 2.54
CA ASP A 299 12.87 -1.51 1.87
C ASP A 299 13.87 -0.53 1.23
N ALA A 300 13.39 0.60 0.68
CA ALA A 300 14.24 1.65 0.12
C ALA A 300 15.13 2.30 1.19
N LEU A 301 14.59 2.53 2.38
CA LEU A 301 15.34 3.08 3.52
C LEU A 301 16.32 2.04 4.09
N ASP A 302 15.89 0.79 4.25
CA ASP A 302 16.73 -0.32 4.76
C ASP A 302 17.91 -0.61 3.83
N THR A 303 17.77 -0.32 2.53
CA THR A 303 18.83 -0.51 1.51
C THR A 303 19.55 0.79 1.14
N ALA A 304 19.36 1.86 1.91
CA ALA A 304 19.99 3.17 1.74
C ALA A 304 19.78 3.78 0.32
N ARG A 305 18.62 3.51 -0.27
CA ARG A 305 18.22 4.10 -1.57
C ARG A 305 17.54 5.47 -1.41
N VAL A 306 17.18 5.87 -0.20
CA VAL A 306 16.70 7.20 0.14
C VAL A 306 17.80 7.91 0.92
N ARG A 307 18.11 9.15 0.55
CA ARG A 307 19.11 10.00 1.18
C ARG A 307 18.48 11.30 1.68
N PRO A 308 19.11 11.97 2.65
CA PRO A 308 18.68 13.31 3.04
C PRO A 308 18.64 14.26 1.85
N GLY A 309 17.52 14.96 1.70
CA GLY A 309 17.31 15.93 0.62
C GLY A 309 16.80 15.35 -0.70
N ASP A 310 16.68 14.03 -0.84
CA ASP A 310 16.16 13.40 -2.06
C ASP A 310 14.72 13.84 -2.35
N THR A 311 14.43 14.03 -3.63
CA THR A 311 13.08 14.17 -4.15
C THR A 311 12.49 12.78 -4.38
N VAL A 312 11.57 12.37 -3.50
CA VAL A 312 10.91 11.06 -3.54
C VAL A 312 9.49 11.22 -4.07
N VAL A 313 9.07 10.33 -4.97
CA VAL A 313 7.72 10.35 -5.53
C VAL A 313 7.00 9.04 -5.21
N PHE A 314 5.86 9.14 -4.53
CA PHE A 314 4.90 8.03 -4.43
C PHE A 314 3.90 8.14 -5.56
N THR A 315 3.60 7.03 -6.24
CA THR A 315 2.57 6.99 -7.28
C THR A 315 1.82 5.68 -7.26
N ALA A 316 0.51 5.75 -7.41
CA ALA A 316 -0.36 4.59 -7.39
C ALA A 316 -1.49 4.69 -8.39
N PHE A 317 -2.01 3.51 -8.71
CA PHE A 317 -3.24 3.28 -9.43
C PHE A 317 -4.01 2.16 -8.71
N GLY A 318 -5.33 2.26 -8.64
CA GLY A 318 -6.16 1.29 -7.92
C GLY A 318 -7.56 1.12 -8.49
N GLY A 319 -8.28 0.15 -7.93
CA GLY A 319 -9.69 -0.05 -8.24
C GLY A 319 -10.52 1.21 -7.95
N GLY A 320 -11.52 1.43 -8.78
CA GLY A 320 -12.36 2.62 -8.70
C GLY A 320 -12.72 3.23 -10.07
N VAL A 321 -11.92 3.45 -11.06
CA VAL A 321 -10.46 3.47 -11.02
C VAL A 321 -9.99 4.72 -10.31
N THR A 322 -8.96 4.61 -9.50
CA THR A 322 -8.33 5.73 -8.79
C THR A 322 -6.85 5.82 -9.13
N TRP A 323 -6.27 7.02 -9.04
CA TRP A 323 -4.83 7.24 -9.15
C TRP A 323 -4.40 8.40 -8.28
N GLY A 324 -3.11 8.47 -8.00
CA GLY A 324 -2.55 9.60 -7.29
C GLY A 324 -1.04 9.56 -7.23
N SER A 325 -0.47 10.74 -6.93
CA SER A 325 0.96 10.90 -6.69
C SER A 325 1.22 11.92 -5.59
N VAL A 326 2.30 11.69 -4.84
CA VAL A 326 2.85 12.61 -3.83
C VAL A 326 4.31 12.84 -4.17
N VAL A 327 4.70 14.08 -4.34
CA VAL A 327 6.11 14.51 -4.45
C VAL A 327 6.52 15.08 -3.11
N LEU A 328 7.59 14.56 -2.55
CA LEU A 328 8.11 15.02 -1.27
C LEU A 328 9.63 15.19 -1.32
N ARG A 329 10.15 16.14 -0.56
CA ARG A 329 11.58 16.23 -0.25
C ARG A 329 11.82 15.48 1.05
N TRP A 330 12.73 14.52 0.98
CA TRP A 330 13.09 13.75 2.17
C TRP A 330 13.82 14.62 3.17
N GLY A 331 13.51 14.46 4.46
CA GLY A 331 14.22 15.16 5.54
C GLY A 331 15.60 14.54 5.85
N ASP A 332 16.23 15.04 6.89
CA ASP A 332 17.56 14.54 7.29
C ASP A 332 17.55 13.13 7.85
N ARG A 333 16.37 12.65 8.29
CA ARG A 333 16.22 11.35 8.94
C ARG A 333 16.07 10.23 7.92
N VAL A 334 17.09 9.39 7.80
CA VAL A 334 17.09 8.15 7.02
C VAL A 334 17.34 6.91 7.89
N GLU A 335 17.60 7.12 9.19
CA GLU A 335 17.78 6.06 10.17
C GLU A 335 16.67 6.10 11.21
N ARG A 336 16.32 4.92 11.74
CA ARG A 336 15.33 4.79 12.81
C ARG A 336 15.90 5.33 14.13
N LEU A 337 15.11 6.08 14.90
CA LEU A 337 15.48 6.52 16.27
C LEU A 337 15.39 5.37 17.28
N GLY A 338 14.52 4.40 17.02
CA GLY A 338 14.32 3.22 17.86
C GLY A 338 13.81 2.04 17.05
N THR A 339 13.70 0.90 17.71
CA THR A 339 13.17 -0.35 17.16
C THR A 339 12.03 -0.86 18.03
N SER A 340 11.14 -1.67 17.46
CA SER A 340 10.05 -2.34 18.15
C SER A 340 10.21 -3.85 17.99
N ASP A 341 9.86 -4.61 19.03
CA ASP A 341 9.81 -6.08 19.01
C ASP A 341 8.44 -6.60 18.55
N ALA A 342 7.55 -5.71 18.09
CA ALA A 342 6.23 -6.11 17.59
C ALA A 342 6.38 -7.07 16.41
N ALA A 343 5.69 -8.18 16.49
CA ALA A 343 5.65 -9.23 15.47
C ALA A 343 4.27 -9.90 15.48
N LEU A 344 3.89 -10.52 14.39
CA LEU A 344 2.74 -11.41 14.37
C LEU A 344 3.01 -12.63 15.25
N ASP A 345 1.97 -13.20 15.81
CA ASP A 345 2.08 -14.45 16.56
C ASP A 345 2.75 -15.56 15.70
N PRO A 346 3.49 -16.48 16.34
CA PRO A 346 4.08 -17.60 15.63
C PRO A 346 3.03 -18.40 14.87
N VAL A 347 3.37 -18.81 13.65
CA VAL A 347 2.48 -19.62 12.80
C VAL A 347 2.79 -21.09 12.98
N ASP A 348 1.75 -21.92 13.18
CA ASP A 348 1.82 -23.36 13.33
C ASP A 348 1.15 -24.13 12.16
N MET A 349 0.78 -23.40 11.10
CA MET A 349 0.14 -23.93 9.90
C MET A 349 0.98 -23.72 8.65
N THR A 350 0.72 -24.51 7.63
CA THR A 350 1.28 -24.37 6.28
C THR A 350 0.42 -23.42 5.42
N VAL A 351 0.99 -22.94 4.30
CA VAL A 351 0.22 -22.18 3.30
C VAL A 351 -0.94 -23.00 2.72
N ASP A 352 -0.73 -24.32 2.50
CA ASP A 352 -1.79 -25.21 2.00
C ASP A 352 -2.97 -25.29 2.97
N GLU A 353 -2.72 -25.35 4.28
CA GLU A 353 -3.76 -25.34 5.32
C GLU A 353 -4.48 -23.98 5.40
N LEU A 354 -3.73 -22.86 5.29
CA LEU A 354 -4.32 -21.53 5.25
C LEU A 354 -5.28 -21.39 4.05
N LEU A 355 -4.88 -21.86 2.89
CA LEU A 355 -5.67 -21.77 1.65
C LEU A 355 -6.79 -22.82 1.53
N ALA A 356 -6.81 -23.86 2.35
CA ALA A 356 -7.77 -24.94 2.25
C ALA A 356 -9.22 -24.43 2.32
N ARG A 357 -9.53 -23.55 3.28
CA ARG A 357 -10.87 -22.96 3.45
C ARG A 357 -11.27 -22.08 2.27
N ASN A 358 -10.33 -21.31 1.76
CA ASN A 358 -10.55 -20.46 0.59
C ASN A 358 -10.87 -21.32 -0.65
N ARG A 359 -10.08 -22.36 -0.90
CA ARG A 359 -10.27 -23.28 -2.02
C ARG A 359 -11.59 -24.06 -1.94
N GLU A 360 -12.00 -24.47 -0.74
CA GLU A 360 -13.31 -25.09 -0.52
C GLU A 360 -14.45 -24.11 -0.82
N PHE A 361 -14.34 -22.86 -0.36
CA PHE A 361 -15.33 -21.82 -0.59
C PHE A 361 -15.54 -21.54 -2.08
N PHE A 362 -14.48 -21.43 -2.87
CA PHE A 362 -14.55 -21.15 -4.31
C PHE A 362 -14.74 -22.40 -5.20
N ALA A 363 -14.74 -23.61 -4.63
CA ALA A 363 -14.90 -24.86 -5.39
C ALA A 363 -16.15 -24.87 -6.31
N PRO A 364 -17.35 -24.41 -5.90
CA PRO A 364 -18.54 -24.42 -6.74
C PRO A 364 -18.46 -23.62 -8.05
N LEU A 365 -17.49 -22.72 -8.19
CA LEU A 365 -17.27 -21.97 -9.45
C LEU A 365 -16.62 -22.80 -10.55
N HIS A 366 -16.11 -24.00 -10.23
CA HIS A 366 -15.31 -24.84 -11.11
C HIS A 366 -15.91 -26.24 -11.32
N ASP A 367 -17.00 -26.56 -10.63
CA ASP A 367 -17.81 -27.78 -10.79
C ASP A 367 -18.90 -27.54 -11.86
#